data_f834df3bccf22ec493c6e0db18105caa
#
_entry.id   f834df3bccf22ec493c6e0db18105caa
#
_cell.length_a   1.000
_cell.length_b   1.000
_cell.length_c   1.000
_cell.angle_alpha   90.00
_cell.angle_beta   90.00
_cell.angle_gamma   90.00
#
_symmetry.space_group_name_H-M   'P 1'
#
loop_
_entity.id
_entity.type
_entity.pdbx_description
1 polymer ?
#
loop_
_entity_poly.entity_id
_entity_poly.type
_entity_poly.pdbx_seq_one_letter_code
_entity_poly.pdbx_strand_id
1 'polypeptide(L)' 'MDIVPDMPVYDPADEALIAAVRRAKAEFLEMPGLRLTLAQAQRLWAVDRALCGAVLAALVDARFLVRSGNASFLRAD' A
#
# COMPACT_ATOMS: atom_id res chain seq x y z
N MET A 1 31.38 2.39 21.11
CA MET A 1 30.94 2.49 20.84
C MET A 1 30.31 2.16 20.39
N ASP A 2 29.89 1.78 20.24
CA ASP A 2 29.28 1.41 19.71
C ASP A 2 28.48 1.92 19.30
N ILE A 3 28.35 2.01 18.95
CA ILE A 3 27.61 2.53 18.52
C ILE A 3 26.79 2.25 17.78
N VAL A 4 25.94 2.29 18.05
CA VAL A 4 25.03 1.94 17.27
C VAL A 4 24.79 2.77 16.30
N PRO A 5 24.89 2.44 15.25
CA PRO A 5 24.68 3.23 14.18
C PRO A 5 23.33 3.59 14.08
N ASP A 6 23.06 4.61 13.51
CA ASP A 6 21.88 4.97 13.24
C ASP A 6 21.29 4.22 12.23
N MET A 7 21.66 3.09 11.90
CA MET A 7 21.04 2.34 11.00
C MET A 7 19.70 2.08 11.37
N PRO A 8 18.75 2.23 10.53
CA PRO A 8 17.38 1.92 10.82
C PRO A 8 17.30 0.47 11.05
N VAL A 9 16.57 0.09 12.00
CA VAL A 9 16.32 -1.26 12.23
C VAL A 9 15.49 -1.76 11.10
N TYR A 10 15.96 -2.74 10.41
CA TYR A 10 15.26 -3.26 9.31
C TYR A 10 14.25 -4.23 9.82
N ASP A 11 13.02 -3.89 9.75
CA ASP A 11 11.94 -4.74 10.18
C ASP A 11 11.38 -5.43 8.96
N PRO A 12 11.31 -6.74 8.91
CA PRO A 12 10.73 -7.43 7.76
C PRO A 12 9.30 -6.98 7.45
N ALA A 13 8.56 -6.57 8.48
CA ALA A 13 7.21 -6.08 8.24
C ALA A 13 7.23 -4.77 7.45
N ASP A 14 8.19 -3.90 7.75
CA ASP A 14 8.33 -2.65 7.03
C ASP A 14 8.76 -2.88 5.60
N GLU A 15 9.62 -3.84 5.41
CA GLU A 15 10.07 -4.16 4.07
C GLU A 15 8.93 -4.73 3.26
N ALA A 16 8.10 -5.58 3.86
CA ALA A 16 6.95 -6.13 3.18
C ALA A 16 5.96 -5.03 2.81
N LEU A 17 5.78 -4.05 3.70
CA LEU A 17 4.89 -2.94 3.43
C LEU A 17 5.42 -2.10 2.26
N ILE A 18 6.71 -1.80 2.25
CA ILE A 18 7.29 -1.01 1.18
C ILE A 18 7.14 -1.72 -0.17
N ALA A 19 7.42 -3.01 -0.20
CA ALA A 19 7.29 -3.76 -1.44
C ALA A 19 5.84 -3.83 -1.90
N ALA A 20 4.92 -3.99 -0.97
CA ALA A 20 3.51 -4.06 -1.30
C ALA A 20 2.99 -2.72 -1.80
N VAL A 21 3.46 -1.62 -1.21
CA VAL A 21 3.07 -0.29 -1.67
C VAL A 21 3.56 -0.06 -3.10
N ARG A 22 4.78 -0.44 -3.39
CA ARG A 22 5.31 -0.29 -4.76
C ARG A 22 4.50 -1.09 -5.75
N ARG A 23 4.15 -2.31 -5.39
CA ARG A 23 3.39 -3.17 -6.27
C ARG A 23 2.00 -2.60 -6.51
N ALA A 24 1.34 -2.15 -5.46
CA ALA A 24 0.01 -1.58 -5.57
C ALA A 24 0.03 -0.32 -6.43
N LYS A 25 1.02 0.53 -6.22
CA LYS A 25 1.15 1.76 -6.97
C LYS A 25 1.33 1.46 -8.45
N ALA A 26 2.15 0.47 -8.77
CA ALA A 26 2.37 0.10 -10.16
C ALA A 26 1.08 -0.38 -10.82
N GLU A 27 0.25 -1.14 -10.10
CA GLU A 27 -1.00 -1.63 -10.65
C GLU A 27 -1.93 -0.47 -11.00
N PHE A 28 -2.05 0.50 -10.10
CA PHE A 28 -2.90 1.64 -10.36
C PHE A 28 -2.35 2.52 -11.48
N LEU A 29 -1.03 2.57 -11.63
CA LEU A 29 -0.44 3.33 -12.72
C LEU A 29 -0.65 2.65 -14.06
N GLU A 30 -0.63 1.34 -14.08
CA GLU A 30 -0.82 0.60 -15.32
C GLU A 30 -2.26 0.56 -15.75
N MET A 31 -3.18 0.68 -14.82
CA MET A 31 -4.61 0.63 -15.14
C MET A 31 -5.27 1.87 -14.56
N PRO A 32 -5.29 2.96 -15.31
CA PRO A 32 -5.78 4.24 -14.76
C PRO A 32 -7.20 4.20 -14.25
N GLY A 33 -8.04 3.33 -14.78
CA GLY A 33 -9.40 3.24 -14.29
C GLY A 33 -9.60 2.23 -13.18
N LEU A 34 -8.53 1.68 -12.65
CA LEU A 34 -8.63 0.62 -11.64
C LEU A 34 -9.30 1.15 -10.38
N ARG A 35 -10.22 0.35 -9.87
CA ARG A 35 -10.92 0.66 -8.65
C ARG A 35 -11.06 -0.63 -7.87
N LEU A 36 -10.59 -0.64 -6.64
CA LEU A 36 -10.58 -1.86 -5.83
C LEU A 36 -11.14 -1.59 -4.45
N THR A 37 -11.94 -2.51 -3.96
CA THR A 37 -12.27 -2.52 -2.54
C THR A 37 -11.13 -3.19 -1.79
N LEU A 38 -11.13 -3.08 -0.47
CA LEU A 38 -10.12 -3.75 0.35
C LEU A 38 -10.11 -5.25 0.07
N ALA A 39 -11.27 -5.87 0.00
CA ALA A 39 -11.35 -7.31 -0.22
C ALA A 39 -10.81 -7.70 -1.59
N GLN A 40 -11.10 -6.90 -2.60
CA GLN A 40 -10.59 -7.16 -3.93
C GLN A 40 -9.08 -7.01 -3.99
N ALA A 41 -8.57 -5.96 -3.37
CA ALA A 41 -7.13 -5.72 -3.34
C ALA A 41 -6.41 -6.83 -2.59
N GLN A 42 -6.98 -7.27 -1.47
CA GLN A 42 -6.40 -8.33 -0.68
C GLN A 42 -6.26 -9.60 -1.51
N ARG A 43 -7.27 -9.90 -2.29
CA ARG A 43 -7.27 -11.09 -3.11
C ARG A 43 -6.29 -10.96 -4.28
N LEU A 44 -6.29 -9.79 -4.91
CA LEU A 44 -5.43 -9.56 -6.07
C LEU A 44 -3.95 -9.64 -5.70
N TRP A 45 -3.59 -9.06 -4.55
CA TRP A 45 -2.20 -9.01 -4.14
C TRP A 45 -1.78 -10.14 -3.21
N ALA A 46 -2.73 -11.00 -2.85
CA ALA A 46 -2.46 -12.17 -2.00
C ALA A 46 -1.76 -11.78 -0.70
N VAL A 47 -2.24 -10.74 -0.05
CA VAL A 47 -1.68 -10.29 1.22
C VAL A 47 -2.75 -10.36 2.28
N ASP A 48 -2.35 -10.36 3.54
CA ASP A 48 -3.35 -10.40 4.59
C ASP A 48 -4.06 -9.07 4.71
N ARG A 49 -5.15 -9.08 5.44
CA ARG A 49 -6.00 -7.90 5.55
C ARG A 49 -5.28 -6.72 6.18
N ALA A 50 -4.48 -6.97 7.21
CA ALA A 50 -3.79 -5.90 7.91
C ALA A 50 -2.78 -5.21 6.98
N LEU A 51 -2.02 -6.00 6.26
CA LEU A 51 -1.05 -5.44 5.33
C LEU A 51 -1.75 -4.70 4.20
N CYS A 52 -2.80 -5.27 3.66
CA CYS A 52 -3.54 -4.64 2.59
C CYS A 52 -4.11 -3.30 3.02
N GLY A 53 -4.69 -3.25 4.22
CA GLY A 53 -5.22 -2.00 4.75
C GLY A 53 -4.14 -0.96 4.93
N ALA A 54 -2.97 -1.37 5.42
CA ALA A 54 -1.85 -0.45 5.61
C ALA A 54 -1.36 0.10 4.27
N VAL A 55 -1.31 -0.74 3.24
CA VAL A 55 -0.89 -0.30 1.91
C VAL A 55 -1.85 0.75 1.36
N LEU A 56 -3.14 0.45 1.43
CA LEU A 56 -4.13 1.38 0.88
C LEU A 56 -4.14 2.68 1.67
N ALA A 57 -4.02 2.60 3.00
CA ALA A 57 -3.98 3.80 3.83
C ALA A 57 -2.75 4.65 3.51
N ALA A 58 -1.61 4.03 3.29
CA ALA A 58 -0.40 4.76 2.96
C ALA A 58 -0.56 5.49 1.63
N LEU A 59 -1.20 4.87 0.67
CA LEU A 59 -1.40 5.50 -0.64
C LEU A 59 -2.43 6.62 -0.57
N VAL A 60 -3.42 6.50 0.30
CA VAL A 60 -4.38 7.58 0.51
C VAL A 60 -3.69 8.75 1.21
N ASP A 61 -2.86 8.44 2.22
CA ASP A 61 -2.12 9.49 2.92
C ASP A 61 -1.19 10.23 1.98
N ALA A 62 -0.61 9.55 1.03
CA ALA A 62 0.29 10.15 0.06
C ALA A 62 -0.47 10.88 -1.05
N ARG A 63 -1.80 10.86 -0.98
CA ARG A 63 -2.67 11.49 -1.97
C ARG A 63 -2.54 10.88 -3.35
N PHE A 64 -2.05 9.66 -3.41
CA PHE A 64 -2.00 8.91 -4.66
C PHE A 64 -3.35 8.26 -4.94
N LEU A 65 -4.06 7.84 -3.89
CA LEU A 65 -5.39 7.27 -4.01
C LEU A 65 -6.39 8.08 -3.21
N VAL A 66 -7.66 7.94 -3.60
CA VAL A 66 -8.75 8.45 -2.79
C VAL A 66 -9.71 7.31 -2.53
N ARG A 67 -10.47 7.43 -1.46
CA ARG A 67 -11.45 6.46 -1.10
C ARG A 67 -12.81 6.97 -1.53
N SER A 68 -13.52 6.19 -2.30
CA SER A 68 -14.83 6.61 -2.76
C SER A 68 -15.90 6.25 -1.73
N GLY A 69 -17.10 6.74 -1.91
CA GLY A 69 -18.18 6.52 -0.96
C GLY A 69 -18.60 5.09 -0.80
N ASN A 70 -18.29 4.20 -1.75
CA ASN A 70 -18.63 2.81 -1.60
C ASN A 70 -17.42 1.98 -1.20
N ALA A 71 -16.49 2.57 -0.51
CA ALA A 71 -15.33 1.91 0.06
C ALA A 71 -14.39 1.34 -0.98
N SER A 72 -14.35 1.92 -2.16
CA SER A 72 -13.37 1.56 -3.17
C SER A 72 -12.23 2.54 -3.16
N PHE A 73 -11.07 2.10 -3.62
CA PHE A 73 -9.88 2.94 -3.72
C PHE A 73 -9.53 3.12 -5.18
N LEU A 74 -9.23 4.33 -5.58
CA LEU A 74 -8.89 4.64 -6.98
C LEU A 74 -7.93 5.81 -7.02
N ARG A 75 -7.34 6.06 -8.19
CA ARG A 75 -6.39 7.15 -8.35
C ARG A 75 -7.04 8.48 -8.01
N ALA A 76 -6.26 9.35 -7.40
CA ALA A 76 -6.77 10.61 -6.90
C ALA A 76 -6.99 11.65 -7.96
N ASP A 77 -6.41 11.55 -9.09
CA ASP A 77 -6.66 12.57 -10.09
C ASP A 77 -7.78 12.21 -11.06
#